data_04aad42e4b04daf3d204b27031f666f0
#
_entry.id   04aad42e4b04daf3d204b27031f666f0
#
_cell.length_a   1.000
_cell.length_b   1.000
_cell.length_c   1.000
_cell.angle_alpha   90.00
_cell.angle_beta   90.00
_cell.angle_gamma   90.00
#
_symmetry.space_group_name_H-M   'P 1'
#
loop_
_entity.id
_entity.type
_entity.pdbx_description
1 polymer ?
#
loop_
_entity_poly.entity_id
_entity_poly.type
_entity_poly.pdbx_seq_one_letter_code
_entity_poly.pdbx_strand_id
1 'polypeptide(L)'
;GGNIAMNAGGKKAVLWGTALDNLASWRMVTPEAKWLEVVRLNHNLGKIHDVETASFELRYFDATGKKLERTERLDIPGRVFRKEGLGKDVTDKFLAGLPGVQKEGCDGLITSARWVVHRMPAHVRTVCLEFFGNPRECVPSIVEIKDFMFAEMRKPGGAILAGLEHLDDRYLKAVGYATKSKRGGLPKMVLVGDIVGDDADAVARATSEVIRLANGRSGEGFVAVSADARKKFWLDRKRTAAISKHT
;
A
#
# COMPACT_ATOMS: atom_id res chain seq x y z
N GLY A 1 10.72 -12.13 7.61
CA GLY A 1 11.01 -11.08 8.60
C GLY A 1 11.04 -9.70 7.99
N GLY A 2 11.70 -9.45 6.84
CA GLY A 2 11.97 -8.12 6.30
C GLY A 2 10.74 -7.23 6.11
N ASN A 3 9.65 -7.74 5.58
CA ASN A 3 8.41 -6.96 5.41
C ASN A 3 7.85 -6.43 6.73
N ILE A 4 7.98 -7.21 7.81
CA ILE A 4 7.54 -6.79 9.15
C ILE A 4 8.55 -5.81 9.73
N ALA A 5 9.84 -6.15 9.70
CA ALA A 5 10.91 -5.32 10.24
C ALA A 5 10.93 -3.91 9.62
N MET A 6 10.49 -3.77 8.37
CA MET A 6 10.39 -2.50 7.65
C MET A 6 8.97 -1.90 7.64
N ASN A 7 7.98 -2.58 8.22
CA ASN A 7 6.56 -2.23 8.08
C ASN A 7 6.19 -1.95 6.61
N ALA A 8 6.51 -2.87 5.72
CA ALA A 8 6.42 -2.67 4.28
C ALA A 8 5.00 -2.36 3.83
N GLY A 9 4.86 -1.39 2.92
CA GLY A 9 3.63 -1.06 2.23
C GLY A 9 3.86 -1.04 0.73
N GLY A 10 3.08 -1.85 -0.02
CA GLY A 10 3.09 -1.87 -1.48
C GLY A 10 2.02 -0.97 -2.09
N LYS A 11 1.83 -1.10 -3.42
CA LYS A 11 0.80 -0.36 -4.17
C LYS A 11 -0.63 -0.50 -3.63
N LYS A 12 -0.91 -1.59 -2.92
CA LYS A 12 -2.21 -1.88 -2.28
C LYS A 12 -2.32 -1.36 -0.84
N ALA A 13 -1.28 -0.75 -0.30
CA ALA A 13 -1.30 -0.23 1.07
C ALA A 13 -2.32 0.90 1.26
N VAL A 14 -2.67 1.63 0.20
CA VAL A 14 -3.74 2.64 0.24
C VAL A 14 -5.07 1.99 0.65
N LEU A 15 -5.36 0.79 0.15
CA LEU A 15 -6.59 0.06 0.45
C LEU A 15 -6.45 -0.78 1.74
N TRP A 16 -5.42 -1.63 1.83
CA TRP A 16 -5.29 -2.64 2.88
C TRP A 16 -4.24 -2.33 3.96
N GLY A 17 -3.64 -1.16 3.90
CA GLY A 17 -2.63 -0.75 4.88
C GLY A 17 -1.25 -1.38 4.62
N THR A 18 -0.40 -1.26 5.62
CA THR A 18 0.98 -1.77 5.65
C THR A 18 1.04 -3.17 6.27
N ALA A 19 2.25 -3.71 6.46
CA ALA A 19 2.45 -4.99 7.12
C ALA A 19 1.80 -5.01 8.51
N LEU A 20 1.97 -3.96 9.32
CA LEU A 20 1.41 -3.88 10.67
C LEU A 20 -0.12 -3.98 10.69
N ASP A 21 -0.80 -3.35 9.72
CA ASP A 21 -2.26 -3.38 9.64
C ASP A 21 -2.81 -4.79 9.45
N ASN A 22 -2.01 -5.67 8.85
CA ASN A 22 -2.40 -7.02 8.48
C ASN A 22 -1.79 -8.12 9.37
N LEU A 23 -1.06 -7.75 10.43
CA LEU A 23 -0.48 -8.71 11.37
C LEU A 23 -1.47 -9.06 12.49
N ALA A 24 -1.79 -10.35 12.62
CA ALA A 24 -2.53 -10.87 13.77
C ALA A 24 -1.58 -11.28 14.92
N SER A 25 -0.43 -11.88 14.60
CA SER A 25 0.63 -12.17 15.57
C SER A 25 1.95 -12.42 14.85
N TRP A 26 3.05 -12.32 15.61
CA TRP A 26 4.38 -12.73 15.12
C TRP A 26 5.24 -13.23 16.28
N ARG A 27 6.22 -14.04 15.94
CA ARG A 27 7.23 -14.52 16.87
C ARG A 27 8.60 -14.03 16.45
N MET A 28 9.41 -13.73 17.43
CA MET A 28 10.79 -13.29 17.25
C MET A 28 11.71 -13.85 18.33
N VAL A 29 13.00 -13.87 18.04
CA VAL A 29 14.06 -14.14 19.01
C VAL A 29 14.70 -12.80 19.34
N THR A 30 14.76 -12.47 20.63
CA THR A 30 15.35 -11.23 21.13
C THR A 30 16.88 -11.32 21.18
N PRO A 31 17.61 -10.19 21.37
CA PRO A 31 19.06 -10.21 21.53
C PRO A 31 19.56 -11.09 22.68
N GLU A 32 18.73 -11.29 23.72
CA GLU A 32 19.03 -12.16 24.88
C GLU A 32 18.78 -13.65 24.58
N ALA A 33 18.58 -14.02 23.30
CA ALA A 33 18.27 -15.38 22.85
C ALA A 33 17.00 -15.98 23.48
N LYS A 34 16.04 -15.14 23.84
CA LYS A 34 14.71 -15.54 24.32
C LYS A 34 13.66 -15.38 23.23
N TRP A 35 12.57 -16.13 23.35
CA TRP A 35 11.46 -16.01 22.41
C TRP A 35 10.42 -15.03 22.91
N LEU A 36 9.93 -14.22 21.99
CA LEU A 36 8.82 -13.30 22.19
C LEU A 36 7.74 -13.59 21.15
N GLU A 37 6.50 -13.77 21.57
CA GLU A 37 5.33 -13.77 20.71
C GLU A 37 4.50 -12.51 20.97
N VAL A 38 4.18 -11.77 19.93
CA VAL A 38 3.32 -10.59 19.99
C VAL A 38 2.00 -10.94 19.33
N VAL A 39 0.91 -10.78 20.05
CA VAL A 39 -0.45 -11.08 19.59
C VAL A 39 -1.29 -9.81 19.61
N ARG A 40 -1.82 -9.39 18.48
CA ARG A 40 -2.77 -8.27 18.41
C ARG A 40 -4.13 -8.71 18.90
N LEU A 41 -4.61 -8.09 19.96
CA LEU A 41 -5.94 -8.31 20.51
C LEU A 41 -6.96 -7.47 19.73
N ASN A 42 -8.19 -8.00 19.55
CA ASN A 42 -9.29 -7.28 18.89
C ASN A 42 -8.92 -6.63 17.54
N HIS A 43 -8.34 -7.45 16.65
CA HIS A 43 -7.97 -6.98 15.31
C HIS A 43 -9.20 -6.41 14.58
N ASN A 44 -9.15 -5.15 14.16
CA ASN A 44 -10.26 -4.46 13.49
C ASN A 44 -10.42 -4.80 12.00
N LEU A 45 -9.62 -5.72 11.45
CA LEU A 45 -9.57 -6.10 10.02
C LEU A 45 -9.39 -4.89 9.08
N GLY A 46 -8.88 -3.79 9.62
CA GLY A 46 -8.63 -2.53 8.94
C GLY A 46 -7.32 -1.90 9.39
N LYS A 47 -7.16 -0.62 9.11
CA LYS A 47 -5.94 0.10 9.47
C LYS A 47 -5.85 0.30 10.98
N ILE A 48 -4.67 0.06 11.53
CA ILE A 48 -4.45 0.09 12.97
C ILE A 48 -4.68 1.47 13.60
N HIS A 49 -4.48 2.53 12.83
CA HIS A 49 -4.71 3.90 13.31
C HIS A 49 -6.19 4.31 13.33
N ASP A 50 -7.10 3.48 12.80
CA ASP A 50 -8.54 3.75 12.83
C ASP A 50 -9.19 3.34 14.18
N VAL A 51 -8.45 2.61 15.04
CA VAL A 51 -8.93 2.29 16.38
C VAL A 51 -8.47 3.34 17.40
N GLU A 52 -9.25 3.55 18.44
CA GLU A 52 -8.86 4.43 19.55
C GLU A 52 -7.60 3.89 20.25
N THR A 53 -7.61 2.60 20.55
CA THR A 53 -6.48 1.90 21.19
C THR A 53 -6.28 0.54 20.54
N ALA A 54 -5.06 0.28 20.07
CA ALA A 54 -4.61 -1.03 19.62
C ALA A 54 -3.95 -1.75 20.81
N SER A 55 -4.43 -2.94 21.13
CA SER A 55 -3.96 -3.74 22.25
C SER A 55 -3.19 -4.94 21.79
N PHE A 56 -2.08 -5.21 22.44
CA PHE A 56 -1.21 -6.35 22.17
C PHE A 56 -0.95 -7.13 23.45
N GLU A 57 -0.79 -8.44 23.31
CA GLU A 57 -0.27 -9.32 24.34
C GLU A 57 1.14 -9.75 23.96
N LEU A 58 2.10 -9.48 24.86
CA LEU A 58 3.50 -9.84 24.73
C LEU A 58 3.75 -11.08 25.58
N ARG A 59 4.05 -12.22 24.95
CA ARG A 59 4.31 -13.51 25.59
C ARG A 59 5.78 -13.82 25.52
N TYR A 60 6.45 -13.83 26.66
CA TYR A 60 7.89 -14.11 26.76
C TYR A 60 8.12 -15.57 27.13
N PHE A 61 8.94 -16.23 26.36
CA PHE A 61 9.30 -17.63 26.55
C PHE A 61 10.80 -17.77 26.82
N ASP A 62 11.17 -18.91 27.41
CA ASP A 62 12.57 -19.29 27.62
C ASP A 62 13.33 -19.44 26.27
N ALA A 63 14.64 -19.74 26.36
CA ALA A 63 15.49 -19.93 25.18
C ALA A 63 15.05 -21.11 24.29
N THR A 64 14.29 -22.10 24.83
CA THR A 64 13.74 -23.20 24.04
C THR A 64 12.48 -22.80 23.27
N GLY A 65 11.87 -21.67 23.61
CA GLY A 65 10.61 -21.18 23.03
C GLY A 65 9.37 -21.99 23.42
N LYS A 66 9.48 -22.85 24.42
CA LYS A 66 8.40 -23.75 24.86
C LYS A 66 7.76 -23.34 26.17
N LYS A 67 8.54 -22.89 27.13
CA LYS A 67 8.05 -22.53 28.46
C LYS A 67 7.73 -21.03 28.48
N LEU A 68 6.45 -20.69 28.68
CA LEU A 68 6.00 -19.33 28.93
C LEU A 68 6.53 -18.85 30.29
N GLU A 69 7.27 -17.75 30.31
CA GLU A 69 7.84 -17.17 31.54
C GLU A 69 6.96 -16.03 32.08
N ARG A 70 6.45 -15.18 31.18
CA ARG A 70 5.59 -14.06 31.56
C ARG A 70 4.76 -13.57 30.40
N THR A 71 3.70 -12.86 30.72
CA THR A 71 2.84 -12.16 29.75
C THR A 71 2.65 -10.71 30.18
N GLU A 72 2.73 -9.80 29.22
CA GLU A 72 2.51 -8.38 29.43
C GLU A 72 1.47 -7.87 28.45
N ARG A 73 0.70 -6.86 28.84
CA ARG A 73 -0.23 -6.17 27.94
C ARG A 73 0.40 -4.83 27.51
N LEU A 74 0.32 -4.53 26.22
CA LEU A 74 0.76 -3.26 25.65
C LEU A 74 -0.41 -2.61 24.92
N ASP A 75 -0.88 -1.49 25.43
CA ASP A 75 -1.96 -0.70 24.84
C ASP A 75 -1.38 0.57 24.22
N ILE A 76 -1.62 0.77 22.92
CA ILE A 76 -1.07 1.89 22.16
C ILE A 76 -2.21 2.68 21.52
N PRO A 77 -2.31 4.00 21.74
CA PRO A 77 -3.31 4.82 21.06
C PRO A 77 -3.15 4.72 19.53
N GLY A 78 -4.25 4.50 18.82
CA GLY A 78 -4.24 4.31 17.36
C GLY A 78 -3.55 5.44 16.60
N ARG A 79 -3.71 6.69 17.06
CA ARG A 79 -3.06 7.88 16.49
C ARG A 79 -1.51 7.84 16.46
N VAL A 80 -0.88 6.99 17.29
CA VAL A 80 0.59 6.84 17.33
C VAL A 80 1.12 6.15 16.08
N PHE A 81 0.30 5.30 15.43
CA PHE A 81 0.71 4.52 14.27
C PHE A 81 0.72 5.31 12.96
N ARG A 82 0.16 6.52 12.96
CA ARG A 82 0.13 7.36 11.78
C ARG A 82 0.09 8.82 12.15
N LYS A 83 1.00 9.60 11.60
CA LYS A 83 0.94 11.05 11.71
C LYS A 83 -0.10 11.58 10.72
N GLU A 84 -0.98 12.47 11.18
CA GLU A 84 -1.98 13.11 10.35
C GLU A 84 -1.33 13.82 9.17
N GLY A 85 -1.94 13.67 7.99
CA GLY A 85 -1.46 14.27 6.74
C GLY A 85 -0.31 13.55 6.04
N LEU A 86 0.32 12.53 6.65
CA LEU A 86 1.46 11.81 6.06
C LEU A 86 1.08 10.51 5.32
N GLY A 87 -0.19 10.27 5.04
CA GLY A 87 -0.62 9.09 4.31
C GLY A 87 -0.35 7.79 5.08
N LYS A 88 0.45 6.89 4.54
CA LYS A 88 0.79 5.60 5.14
C LYS A 88 2.04 5.61 6.01
N ASP A 89 2.74 6.73 6.08
CA ASP A 89 4.02 6.80 6.78
C ASP A 89 3.83 6.95 8.29
N VAL A 90 4.62 6.20 9.04
CA VAL A 90 4.76 6.31 10.48
C VAL A 90 6.12 6.94 10.76
N THR A 91 6.13 8.04 11.48
CA THR A 91 7.37 8.78 11.77
C THR A 91 8.08 8.30 13.03
N ASP A 92 7.35 7.68 13.95
CA ASP A 92 7.91 7.11 15.16
C ASP A 92 8.26 5.63 14.98
N LYS A 93 9.53 5.31 14.76
CA LYS A 93 10.00 3.93 14.65
C LYS A 93 9.91 3.16 15.97
N PHE A 94 9.85 3.85 17.09
CA PHE A 94 9.71 3.20 18.39
C PHE A 94 8.31 2.59 18.57
N LEU A 95 7.28 3.15 17.94
CA LEU A 95 5.89 2.66 18.00
C LEU A 95 5.41 2.38 19.43
N ALA A 96 5.70 3.28 20.36
CA ALA A 96 5.40 3.14 21.79
C ALA A 96 5.87 1.81 22.40
N GLY A 97 6.99 1.27 21.91
CA GLY A 97 7.59 0.04 22.41
C GLY A 97 7.11 -1.24 21.74
N LEU A 98 6.29 -1.19 20.69
CA LEU A 98 5.86 -2.39 19.97
C LEU A 98 7.07 -3.12 19.36
N PRO A 99 7.36 -4.39 19.74
CA PRO A 99 8.56 -5.09 19.27
C PRO A 99 8.46 -5.55 17.80
N GLY A 100 9.59 -5.64 17.13
CA GLY A 100 9.78 -6.30 15.82
C GLY A 100 9.35 -5.49 14.62
N VAL A 101 8.25 -4.76 14.70
CA VAL A 101 7.71 -4.01 13.56
C VAL A 101 8.43 -2.68 13.40
N GLN A 102 8.82 -2.34 12.16
CA GLN A 102 9.47 -1.07 11.80
C GLN A 102 10.80 -0.78 12.55
N LYS A 103 11.43 -1.82 13.08
CA LYS A 103 12.70 -1.75 13.83
C LYS A 103 13.93 -2.08 12.99
N GLU A 104 13.74 -2.40 11.69
CA GLU A 104 14.82 -2.79 10.77
C GLU A 104 15.62 -4.01 11.25
N GLY A 105 15.06 -4.80 12.19
CA GLY A 105 15.68 -6.00 12.76
C GLY A 105 16.65 -5.73 13.90
N CYS A 106 16.73 -4.50 14.42
CA CYS A 106 17.68 -4.17 15.50
C CYS A 106 17.23 -4.68 16.88
N ASP A 107 15.97 -5.04 17.07
CA ASP A 107 15.41 -5.55 18.33
C ASP A 107 15.17 -7.07 18.34
N GLY A 108 15.57 -7.78 17.27
CA GLY A 108 15.51 -9.23 17.21
C GLY A 108 15.23 -9.80 15.82
N LEU A 109 15.16 -11.12 15.75
CA LEU A 109 14.97 -11.88 14.52
C LEU A 109 13.53 -12.41 14.45
N ILE A 110 12.73 -11.90 13.51
CA ILE A 110 11.35 -12.36 13.27
C ILE A 110 11.39 -13.72 12.57
N THR A 111 10.82 -14.73 13.20
CA THR A 111 10.85 -16.14 12.76
C THR A 111 9.58 -16.58 12.08
N SER A 112 8.42 -16.12 12.55
CA SER A 112 7.12 -16.48 11.98
C SER A 112 6.10 -15.36 12.21
N ALA A 113 5.00 -15.39 11.42
CA ALA A 113 3.89 -14.46 11.58
C ALA A 113 2.58 -15.08 11.12
N ARG A 114 1.47 -14.60 11.71
CA ARG A 114 0.11 -14.83 11.24
C ARG A 114 -0.41 -13.56 10.61
N TRP A 115 -1.00 -13.70 9.42
CA TRP A 115 -1.48 -12.60 8.62
C TRP A 115 -3.00 -12.65 8.45
N VAL A 116 -3.61 -11.50 8.52
CA VAL A 116 -4.94 -11.29 7.95
C VAL A 116 -4.79 -11.20 6.44
N VAL A 117 -5.58 -11.94 5.71
CA VAL A 117 -5.61 -11.92 4.24
C VAL A 117 -6.96 -11.39 3.75
N HIS A 118 -6.93 -10.66 2.64
CA HIS A 118 -8.12 -10.05 2.07
C HIS A 118 -8.59 -10.84 0.84
N ARG A 119 -9.91 -11.01 0.71
CA ARG A 119 -10.50 -11.56 -0.51
C ARG A 119 -10.21 -10.62 -1.68
N MET A 120 -9.75 -11.17 -2.79
CA MET A 120 -9.57 -10.41 -4.01
C MET A 120 -10.94 -10.05 -4.60
N PRO A 121 -11.17 -8.77 -4.96
CA PRO A 121 -12.36 -8.38 -5.70
C PRO A 121 -12.49 -9.14 -7.03
N ALA A 122 -13.74 -9.42 -7.44
CA ALA A 122 -14.01 -10.24 -8.63
C ALA A 122 -13.54 -9.56 -9.93
N HIS A 123 -13.66 -8.24 -9.99
CA HIS A 123 -13.36 -7.45 -11.19
C HIS A 123 -12.22 -6.47 -10.93
N VAL A 124 -11.29 -6.40 -11.88
CA VAL A 124 -10.12 -5.52 -11.83
C VAL A 124 -9.90 -4.89 -13.20
N ARG A 125 -9.77 -3.57 -13.25
CA ARG A 125 -9.28 -2.83 -14.41
C ARG A 125 -8.07 -1.99 -14.01
N THR A 126 -7.04 -1.99 -14.82
CA THR A 126 -5.86 -1.13 -14.60
C THR A 126 -5.94 0.06 -15.54
N VAL A 127 -5.82 1.26 -14.98
CA VAL A 127 -5.71 2.50 -15.75
C VAL A 127 -4.25 2.93 -15.84
N CYS A 128 -3.89 3.52 -16.96
CA CYS A 128 -2.62 4.21 -17.17
C CYS A 128 -2.95 5.59 -17.75
N LEU A 129 -2.63 6.64 -17.01
CA LEU A 129 -2.96 8.00 -17.35
C LEU A 129 -1.66 8.75 -17.63
N GLU A 130 -1.43 9.14 -18.87
CA GLU A 130 -0.24 9.86 -19.34
C GLU A 130 -0.53 11.36 -19.42
N PHE A 131 0.26 12.19 -18.75
CA PHE A 131 0.11 13.64 -18.73
C PHE A 131 1.31 14.30 -19.40
N PHE A 132 1.03 15.18 -20.38
CA PHE A 132 2.05 15.78 -21.25
C PHE A 132 2.30 17.26 -20.93
N GLY A 133 1.39 17.90 -20.22
CA GLY A 133 1.50 19.31 -19.81
C GLY A 133 2.43 19.56 -18.63
N ASN A 134 2.41 20.77 -18.13
CA ASN A 134 3.15 21.11 -16.92
C ASN A 134 2.65 20.26 -15.74
N PRO A 135 3.54 19.67 -14.89
CA PRO A 135 3.13 18.91 -13.72
C PRO A 135 2.12 19.62 -12.82
N ARG A 136 2.20 20.95 -12.69
CA ARG A 136 1.24 21.75 -11.92
C ARG A 136 -0.18 21.72 -12.48
N GLU A 137 -0.33 21.56 -13.79
CA GLU A 137 -1.64 21.45 -14.46
C GLU A 137 -2.27 20.06 -14.24
N CYS A 138 -1.46 19.06 -13.94
CA CYS A 138 -1.91 17.68 -13.71
C CYS A 138 -2.46 17.48 -12.28
N VAL A 139 -2.02 18.28 -11.30
CA VAL A 139 -2.45 18.15 -9.90
C VAL A 139 -3.96 18.23 -9.72
N PRO A 140 -4.70 19.17 -10.34
CA PRO A 140 -6.17 19.19 -10.24
C PRO A 140 -6.81 17.89 -10.71
N SER A 141 -6.31 17.26 -11.78
CA SER A 141 -6.84 15.94 -12.24
C SER A 141 -6.63 14.84 -11.21
N ILE A 142 -5.48 14.85 -10.50
CA ILE A 142 -5.22 13.88 -9.43
C ILE A 142 -6.22 14.07 -8.28
N VAL A 143 -6.48 15.33 -7.89
CA VAL A 143 -7.44 15.65 -6.82
C VAL A 143 -8.85 15.23 -7.23
N GLU A 144 -9.29 15.57 -8.44
CA GLU A 144 -10.61 15.21 -8.97
C GLU A 144 -10.80 13.68 -9.02
N ILE A 145 -9.79 12.94 -9.51
CA ILE A 145 -9.82 11.47 -9.55
C ILE A 145 -9.90 10.89 -8.13
N LYS A 146 -9.09 11.40 -7.20
CA LYS A 146 -9.11 10.98 -5.80
C LYS A 146 -10.49 11.22 -5.17
N ASP A 147 -11.04 12.42 -5.31
CA ASP A 147 -12.31 12.80 -4.70
C ASP A 147 -13.47 11.98 -5.29
N PHE A 148 -13.47 11.79 -6.62
CA PHE A 148 -14.43 10.92 -7.29
C PHE A 148 -14.36 9.49 -6.78
N MET A 149 -13.16 8.89 -6.73
CA MET A 149 -12.99 7.50 -6.30
C MET A 149 -13.33 7.32 -4.81
N PHE A 150 -13.05 8.29 -3.96
CA PHE A 150 -13.47 8.24 -2.55
C PHE A 150 -14.99 8.35 -2.39
N ALA A 151 -15.66 9.11 -3.26
CA ALA A 151 -17.12 9.14 -3.29
C ALA A 151 -17.69 7.79 -3.76
N GLU A 152 -17.11 7.18 -4.80
CA GLU A 152 -17.52 5.85 -5.28
C GLU A 152 -17.35 4.77 -4.20
N MET A 153 -16.23 4.76 -3.48
CA MET A 153 -15.97 3.78 -2.41
C MET A 153 -16.99 3.83 -1.26
N ARG A 154 -17.68 4.95 -1.06
CA ARG A 154 -18.72 5.10 -0.02
C ARG A 154 -20.09 4.55 -0.45
N LYS A 155 -20.27 4.26 -1.74
CA LYS A 155 -21.52 3.71 -2.26
C LYS A 155 -21.59 2.20 -2.01
N PRO A 156 -22.77 1.65 -1.65
CA PRO A 156 -22.93 0.21 -1.61
C PRO A 156 -22.57 -0.41 -2.98
N GLY A 157 -21.67 -1.39 -3.00
CA GLY A 157 -21.21 -2.02 -4.25
C GLY A 157 -20.35 -1.11 -5.15
N GLY A 158 -19.93 0.04 -4.66
CA GLY A 158 -19.12 1.00 -5.40
C GLY A 158 -17.72 0.48 -5.75
N ALA A 159 -17.14 1.03 -6.79
CA ALA A 159 -15.79 0.68 -7.21
C ALA A 159 -14.73 1.27 -6.24
N ILE A 160 -13.62 0.56 -6.10
CA ILE A 160 -12.55 0.86 -5.15
C ILE A 160 -11.28 1.19 -5.92
N LEU A 161 -10.61 2.29 -5.59
CA LEU A 161 -9.24 2.58 -6.02
C LEU A 161 -8.28 1.79 -5.14
N ALA A 162 -7.82 0.65 -5.61
CA ALA A 162 -6.98 -0.26 -4.84
C ALA A 162 -5.50 0.13 -4.80
N GLY A 163 -5.10 1.08 -5.61
CA GLY A 163 -3.75 1.64 -5.63
C GLY A 163 -3.60 2.60 -6.80
N LEU A 164 -2.81 3.64 -6.59
CA LEU A 164 -2.43 4.62 -7.61
C LEU A 164 -0.97 4.98 -7.41
N GLU A 165 -0.14 4.67 -8.40
CA GLU A 165 1.29 4.95 -8.39
C GLU A 165 1.59 6.11 -9.34
N HIS A 166 2.44 7.02 -8.88
CA HIS A 166 2.95 8.14 -9.64
C HIS A 166 4.35 7.82 -10.17
N LEU A 167 4.55 8.04 -11.46
CA LEU A 167 5.85 7.92 -12.13
C LEU A 167 6.18 9.28 -12.74
N ASP A 168 7.27 9.89 -12.30
CA ASP A 168 7.75 11.16 -12.84
C ASP A 168 8.57 11.00 -14.13
N ASP A 169 8.91 12.08 -14.79
CA ASP A 169 9.64 12.06 -16.06
C ASP A 169 11.07 11.52 -15.93
N ARG A 170 11.71 11.65 -14.77
CA ARG A 170 13.04 11.08 -14.51
C ARG A 170 12.96 9.56 -14.44
N TYR A 171 11.97 9.06 -13.69
CA TYR A 171 11.71 7.63 -13.62
C TYR A 171 11.37 7.05 -15.00
N LEU A 172 10.49 7.72 -15.75
CA LEU A 172 10.08 7.27 -17.09
C LEU A 172 11.27 7.16 -18.05
N LYS A 173 12.21 8.12 -18.01
CA LYS A 173 13.46 8.08 -18.77
C LYS A 173 14.34 6.90 -18.35
N ALA A 174 14.53 6.73 -17.02
CA ALA A 174 15.42 5.71 -16.47
C ALA A 174 14.97 4.27 -16.81
N VAL A 175 13.65 4.02 -16.89
CA VAL A 175 13.11 2.70 -17.20
C VAL A 175 12.87 2.47 -18.70
N GLY A 176 13.12 3.48 -19.55
CA GLY A 176 12.83 3.40 -20.99
C GLY A 176 11.34 3.23 -21.26
N TYR A 177 10.52 4.07 -20.60
CA TYR A 177 9.05 3.96 -20.70
C TYR A 177 8.56 4.11 -22.13
N ALA A 178 7.77 3.14 -22.60
CA ALA A 178 7.11 3.20 -23.89
C ALA A 178 5.73 3.88 -23.71
N THR A 179 5.61 5.11 -24.22
CA THR A 179 4.31 5.83 -24.20
C THR A 179 3.25 5.07 -24.99
N LYS A 180 2.03 5.11 -24.50
CA LYS A 180 0.85 4.50 -25.13
C LYS A 180 0.11 5.51 -26.01
N SER A 181 0.28 6.80 -25.70
CA SER A 181 -0.25 7.91 -26.47
C SER A 181 0.42 8.00 -27.85
N LYS A 182 -0.35 8.43 -28.83
CA LYS A 182 0.17 8.82 -30.15
C LYS A 182 0.70 10.26 -30.19
N ARG A 183 0.58 11.00 -29.09
CA ARG A 183 1.21 12.31 -28.93
C ARG A 183 2.71 12.14 -28.94
N GLY A 184 3.43 12.98 -29.65
CA GLY A 184 4.91 12.93 -29.66
C GLY A 184 5.49 13.23 -28.28
N GLY A 185 6.61 12.55 -27.96
CA GLY A 185 7.37 12.81 -26.74
C GLY A 185 7.01 11.92 -25.53
N LEU A 186 7.82 12.06 -24.50
CA LEU A 186 7.63 11.34 -23.23
C LEU A 186 6.67 12.13 -22.32
N PRO A 187 5.69 11.50 -21.67
CA PRO A 187 4.85 12.18 -20.70
C PRO A 187 5.68 12.74 -19.54
N LYS A 188 5.23 13.84 -18.96
CA LYS A 188 5.83 14.47 -17.77
C LYS A 188 5.47 13.74 -16.49
N MET A 189 4.34 13.05 -16.51
CA MET A 189 3.84 12.26 -15.40
C MET A 189 2.98 11.12 -15.92
N VAL A 190 3.09 9.97 -15.28
CA VAL A 190 2.18 8.84 -15.51
C VAL A 190 1.60 8.39 -14.18
N LEU A 191 0.28 8.18 -14.17
CA LEU A 191 -0.41 7.51 -13.06
C LEU A 191 -0.83 6.11 -13.52
N VAL A 192 -0.44 5.09 -12.75
CA VAL A 192 -0.90 3.71 -12.97
C VAL A 192 -1.67 3.25 -11.74
N GLY A 193 -2.91 2.81 -11.94
CA GLY A 193 -3.77 2.42 -10.84
C GLY A 193 -4.68 1.24 -11.15
N ASP A 194 -5.09 0.53 -10.08
CA ASP A 194 -6.08 -0.54 -10.17
C ASP A 194 -7.42 -0.07 -9.60
N ILE A 195 -8.48 -0.15 -10.39
CA ILE A 195 -9.87 0.04 -9.99
C ILE A 195 -10.51 -1.34 -9.89
N VAL A 196 -11.07 -1.65 -8.73
CA VAL A 196 -11.55 -3.01 -8.40
C VAL A 196 -12.94 -2.96 -7.78
N GLY A 197 -13.64 -4.08 -7.81
CA GLY A 197 -14.94 -4.23 -7.16
C GLY A 197 -15.56 -5.60 -7.44
N ASP A 198 -16.71 -5.87 -6.84
CA ASP A 198 -17.45 -7.09 -7.07
C ASP A 198 -18.57 -6.91 -8.11
N ASP A 199 -18.92 -5.66 -8.47
CA ASP A 199 -19.83 -5.29 -9.55
C ASP A 199 -19.02 -4.84 -10.79
N ALA A 200 -19.15 -5.60 -11.89
CA ALA A 200 -18.45 -5.34 -13.14
C ALA A 200 -18.81 -3.99 -13.76
N ASP A 201 -20.07 -3.60 -13.65
CA ASP A 201 -20.57 -2.36 -14.24
C ASP A 201 -20.13 -1.14 -13.42
N ALA A 202 -20.11 -1.25 -12.09
CA ALA A 202 -19.56 -0.20 -11.23
C ALA A 202 -18.07 0.03 -11.52
N VAL A 203 -17.29 -1.04 -11.67
CA VAL A 203 -15.86 -0.96 -12.04
C VAL A 203 -15.69 -0.35 -13.44
N ALA A 204 -16.55 -0.71 -14.38
CA ALA A 204 -16.50 -0.17 -15.74
C ALA A 204 -16.82 1.33 -15.77
N ARG A 205 -17.91 1.76 -15.12
CA ARG A 205 -18.31 3.18 -15.04
C ARG A 205 -17.24 4.02 -14.35
N ALA A 206 -16.74 3.58 -13.19
CA ALA A 206 -15.69 4.29 -12.47
C ALA A 206 -14.41 4.41 -13.29
N THR A 207 -14.01 3.37 -14.01
CA THR A 207 -12.84 3.39 -14.90
C THR A 207 -13.02 4.42 -16.02
N SER A 208 -14.20 4.44 -16.66
CA SER A 208 -14.50 5.40 -17.75
C SER A 208 -14.48 6.83 -17.26
N GLU A 209 -15.00 7.10 -16.06
CA GLU A 209 -15.01 8.44 -15.49
C GLU A 209 -13.58 8.90 -15.11
N VAL A 210 -12.75 8.02 -14.54
CA VAL A 210 -11.33 8.33 -14.25
C VAL A 210 -10.59 8.70 -15.53
N ILE A 211 -10.81 7.97 -16.63
CA ILE A 211 -10.23 8.30 -17.94
C ILE A 211 -10.74 9.66 -18.44
N ARG A 212 -12.05 9.92 -18.32
CA ARG A 212 -12.65 11.20 -18.73
C ARG A 212 -12.04 12.38 -17.98
N LEU A 213 -11.85 12.24 -16.64
CA LEU A 213 -11.22 13.27 -15.81
C LEU A 213 -9.76 13.52 -16.22
N ALA A 214 -9.01 12.47 -16.52
CA ALA A 214 -7.63 12.61 -17.01
C ALA A 214 -7.59 13.30 -18.39
N ASN A 215 -8.48 12.93 -19.31
CA ASN A 215 -8.56 13.49 -20.67
C ASN A 215 -9.06 14.93 -20.69
N GLY A 216 -9.78 15.38 -19.67
CA GLY A 216 -10.32 16.75 -19.57
C GLY A 216 -9.25 17.83 -19.39
N ARG A 217 -8.01 17.42 -19.13
CA ARG A 217 -6.82 18.30 -19.03
C ARG A 217 -5.73 17.78 -19.97
N SER A 218 -4.49 18.06 -19.76
CA SER A 218 -3.36 17.62 -20.61
C SER A 218 -3.03 16.11 -20.51
N GLY A 219 -3.98 15.28 -20.13
CA GLY A 219 -3.83 13.84 -19.98
C GLY A 219 -4.41 13.03 -21.14
N GLU A 220 -4.01 11.77 -21.20
CA GLU A 220 -4.60 10.72 -22.04
C GLU A 220 -4.66 9.42 -21.26
N GLY A 221 -5.86 8.85 -21.12
CA GLY A 221 -6.11 7.67 -20.30
C GLY A 221 -6.27 6.39 -21.12
N PHE A 222 -5.66 5.33 -20.63
CA PHE A 222 -5.71 3.99 -21.20
C PHE A 222 -6.20 2.99 -20.17
N VAL A 223 -6.91 1.95 -20.60
CA VAL A 223 -7.40 0.89 -19.73
C VAL A 223 -6.92 -0.48 -20.18
N ALA A 224 -6.51 -1.29 -19.23
CA ALA A 224 -6.23 -2.71 -19.40
C ALA A 224 -7.24 -3.54 -18.61
N VAL A 225 -7.98 -4.41 -19.32
CA VAL A 225 -9.02 -5.29 -18.75
C VAL A 225 -8.48 -6.70 -18.53
N SER A 226 -7.84 -7.30 -19.56
CA SER A 226 -7.29 -8.65 -19.45
C SER A 226 -6.10 -8.71 -18.48
N ALA A 227 -5.89 -9.87 -17.85
CA ALA A 227 -4.78 -10.08 -16.93
C ALA A 227 -3.41 -9.77 -17.55
N ASP A 228 -3.21 -10.14 -18.83
CA ASP A 228 -1.94 -9.92 -19.52
C ASP A 228 -1.73 -8.44 -19.88
N ALA A 229 -2.78 -7.73 -20.28
CA ALA A 229 -2.70 -6.29 -20.50
C ALA A 229 -2.38 -5.54 -19.20
N ARG A 230 -3.01 -5.93 -18.07
CA ARG A 230 -2.71 -5.35 -16.75
C ARG A 230 -1.26 -5.61 -16.33
N LYS A 231 -0.73 -6.83 -16.56
CA LYS A 231 0.68 -7.14 -16.30
C LYS A 231 1.62 -6.22 -17.07
N LYS A 232 1.32 -5.94 -18.36
CA LYS A 232 2.11 -5.02 -19.18
C LYS A 232 2.12 -3.60 -18.61
N PHE A 233 0.99 -3.06 -18.15
CA PHE A 233 0.92 -1.73 -17.54
C PHE A 233 1.78 -1.64 -16.27
N TRP A 234 1.81 -2.71 -15.47
CA TRP A 234 2.62 -2.76 -14.25
C TRP A 234 4.09 -3.13 -14.47
N LEU A 235 4.48 -3.54 -15.69
CA LEU A 235 5.85 -3.98 -15.97
C LEU A 235 6.85 -2.83 -15.78
N ASP A 236 6.53 -1.64 -16.27
CA ASP A 236 7.42 -0.48 -16.17
C ASP A 236 7.69 -0.10 -14.71
N ARG A 237 6.69 -0.22 -13.85
CA ARG A 237 6.84 0.00 -12.41
C ARG A 237 7.75 -1.05 -11.74
N LYS A 238 7.82 -2.27 -12.25
CA LYS A 238 8.67 -3.34 -11.71
C LYS A 238 10.15 -3.22 -12.08
N ARG A 239 10.49 -2.36 -13.02
CA ARG A 239 11.87 -2.16 -13.50
C ARG A 239 12.74 -1.29 -12.58
N THR A 240 12.31 -1.09 -11.31
CA THR A 240 13.07 -0.31 -10.31
C THR A 240 14.52 -0.75 -10.14
N ALA A 241 14.82 -2.03 -10.33
CA ALA A 241 16.20 -2.54 -10.29
C ALA A 241 17.11 -1.98 -11.40
N ALA A 242 16.54 -1.41 -12.47
CA ALA A 242 17.31 -0.77 -13.54
C ALA A 242 17.81 0.63 -13.14
N ILE A 243 17.15 1.30 -12.21
CA ILE A 243 17.50 2.68 -11.78
C ILE A 243 18.84 2.67 -11.04
N SER A 244 19.07 1.67 -10.19
CA SER A 244 20.33 1.55 -9.43
C SER A 244 21.57 1.26 -10.30
N LYS A 245 21.40 0.98 -11.60
CA LYS A 245 22.50 0.78 -12.55
C LYS A 245 22.88 2.04 -13.33
N HIS A 246 22.12 3.12 -13.19
CA HIS A 246 22.28 4.35 -13.95
C HIS A 246 22.45 5.60 -13.07
N THR A 247 22.62 5.42 -11.77
CA THR A 247 23.10 6.41 -10.78
C THR A 247 24.56 6.07 -10.38
#